data_20b5f837f7de6b7c8d78a060d60df223
#
_entry.id   20b5f837f7de6b7c8d78a060d60df223
#
_cell.length_a   1.000
_cell.length_b   1.000
_cell.length_c   1.000
_cell.angle_alpha   90.00
_cell.angle_beta   90.00
_cell.angle_gamma   90.00
#
_symmetry.space_group_name_H-M   'P 1'
#
loop_
_entity.id
_entity.type
_entity.pdbx_description
1 polymer ?
#
loop_
_entity_poly.entity_id
_entity_poly.type
_entity_poly.pdbx_seq_one_letter_code
_entity_poly.pdbx_strand_id
1 'polypeptide(L)'
;MKDCANDFDFCTPTRVLFGKDKINELPKVLGAFGKKVLLVYGGGSIKKNGIYTKIQELLKDFDLFELSGVEPNPRVSSVRAGAKICKEQNIDVVLAVGGGSVLDCSKIICDAAFYDGDAWDLVIDGSKITKALPLVSILTLAATGSEFDCAAVISNPDTNEKIGILNPLNFPKVSILDPSYTLTVNKKHTAAGCADIMSHIFEQYMVDG
;
A
#
# COMPACT_ATOMS: atom_id res chain seq x y z
N MET A 1 -21.14 -33.68 -12.72
CA MET A 1 -20.74 -32.43 -11.99
C MET A 1 -19.38 -32.74 -11.44
N LYS A 2 -18.33 -32.06 -11.93
CA LYS A 2 -17.02 -32.12 -11.28
C LYS A 2 -17.19 -31.51 -9.87
N ASP A 3 -16.69 -32.19 -8.83
CA ASP A 3 -16.68 -31.66 -7.48
C ASP A 3 -15.90 -30.35 -7.50
N CYS A 4 -16.61 -29.22 -7.33
CA CYS A 4 -16.04 -27.89 -7.34
C CYS A 4 -15.41 -27.50 -5.98
N ALA A 5 -15.18 -28.44 -5.10
CA ALA A 5 -14.50 -28.23 -3.83
C ALA A 5 -13.08 -28.80 -3.91
N ASN A 6 -12.17 -28.03 -4.51
CA ASN A 6 -10.75 -28.32 -4.30
C ASN A 6 -10.38 -27.93 -2.87
N ASP A 7 -9.67 -28.81 -2.19
CA ASP A 7 -9.06 -28.47 -0.90
C ASP A 7 -8.08 -27.31 -1.10
N PHE A 8 -8.17 -26.28 -0.27
CA PHE A 8 -7.24 -25.16 -0.31
C PHE A 8 -6.84 -24.73 1.10
N ASP A 9 -5.64 -24.20 1.22
CA ASP A 9 -5.15 -23.51 2.41
C ASP A 9 -5.08 -22.01 2.12
N PHE A 10 -5.79 -21.21 2.91
CA PHE A 10 -5.84 -19.76 2.75
C PHE A 10 -5.32 -19.07 4.00
N CYS A 11 -4.24 -18.33 3.84
CA CYS A 11 -3.66 -17.51 4.91
C CYS A 11 -3.32 -16.12 4.37
N THR A 12 -3.84 -15.08 5.03
CA THR A 12 -3.36 -13.72 4.85
C THR A 12 -2.90 -13.17 6.20
N PRO A 13 -1.66 -12.68 6.30
CA PRO A 13 -1.12 -12.19 7.56
C PRO A 13 -1.59 -10.77 7.93
N THR A 14 -2.29 -10.09 7.02
CA THR A 14 -2.75 -8.71 7.23
C THR A 14 -3.87 -8.64 8.26
N ARG A 15 -3.65 -7.88 9.35
CA ARG A 15 -4.71 -7.54 10.30
C ARG A 15 -5.56 -6.41 9.75
N VAL A 16 -6.86 -6.62 9.59
CA VAL A 16 -7.81 -5.61 9.13
C VAL A 16 -8.51 -4.96 10.32
N LEU A 17 -8.50 -3.63 10.38
CA LEU A 17 -9.30 -2.80 11.29
C LEU A 17 -10.41 -2.12 10.48
N PHE A 18 -11.56 -2.75 10.42
CA PHE A 18 -12.71 -2.26 9.65
C PHE A 18 -13.68 -1.47 10.52
N GLY A 19 -14.13 -0.32 10.02
CA GLY A 19 -15.20 0.48 10.61
C GLY A 19 -14.84 1.95 10.78
N LYS A 20 -15.88 2.73 11.07
CA LYS A 20 -15.76 4.18 11.28
C LYS A 20 -14.83 4.49 12.45
N ASP A 21 -14.04 5.54 12.30
CA ASP A 21 -13.12 6.07 13.31
C ASP A 21 -12.00 5.10 13.74
N LYS A 22 -11.77 4.01 12.99
CA LYS A 22 -10.67 3.06 13.28
C LYS A 22 -9.29 3.70 13.15
N ILE A 23 -9.17 4.85 12.51
CA ILE A 23 -7.94 5.66 12.50
C ILE A 23 -7.45 6.03 13.91
N ASN A 24 -8.33 6.09 14.91
CA ASN A 24 -7.94 6.38 16.30
C ASN A 24 -7.04 5.29 16.91
N GLU A 25 -7.01 4.09 16.34
CA GLU A 25 -6.10 3.02 16.74
C GLU A 25 -4.66 3.24 16.24
N LEU A 26 -4.44 4.21 15.33
CA LEU A 26 -3.18 4.42 14.62
C LEU A 26 -1.96 4.57 15.55
N PRO A 27 -2.01 5.36 16.65
CA PRO A 27 -0.86 5.49 17.55
C PRO A 27 -0.45 4.16 18.20
N LYS A 28 -1.42 3.33 18.58
CA LYS A 28 -1.18 2.01 19.15
C LYS A 28 -0.61 1.05 18.11
N VAL A 29 -1.14 1.10 16.89
CA VAL A 29 -0.69 0.25 15.78
C VAL A 29 0.74 0.57 15.39
N LEU A 30 1.04 1.84 15.13
CA LEU A 30 2.39 2.26 14.73
C LEU A 30 3.41 2.13 15.86
N GLY A 31 3.00 2.43 17.10
CA GLY A 31 3.86 2.32 18.28
C GLY A 31 4.40 0.91 18.56
N ALA A 32 3.76 -0.12 18.00
CA ALA A 32 4.27 -1.49 18.06
C ALA A 32 5.51 -1.72 17.17
N PHE A 33 5.74 -0.86 16.18
CA PHE A 33 6.86 -0.96 15.25
C PHE A 33 7.96 0.05 15.53
N GLY A 34 7.63 1.23 16.08
CA GLY A 34 8.58 2.28 16.40
C GLY A 34 7.95 3.67 16.40
N LYS A 35 8.79 4.69 16.38
CA LYS A 35 8.35 6.09 16.45
C LYS A 35 8.63 6.89 15.18
N LYS A 36 9.55 6.44 14.34
CA LYS A 36 9.91 7.11 13.10
C LYS A 36 9.05 6.58 11.96
N VAL A 37 8.13 7.39 11.49
CA VAL A 37 7.09 7.01 10.52
C VAL A 37 7.30 7.75 9.21
N LEU A 38 7.36 7.03 8.10
CA LEU A 38 7.24 7.63 6.77
C LEU A 38 5.78 7.61 6.32
N LEU A 39 5.13 8.77 6.26
CA LEU A 39 3.79 8.96 5.70
C LEU A 39 3.88 9.10 4.18
N VAL A 40 3.31 8.14 3.44
CA VAL A 40 3.27 8.12 1.99
C VAL A 40 1.85 8.39 1.50
N TYR A 41 1.67 9.36 0.59
CA TYR A 41 0.36 9.69 0.03
C TYR A 41 0.44 10.29 -1.38
N GLY A 42 -0.71 10.33 -2.07
CA GLY A 42 -0.80 10.82 -3.44
C GLY A 42 -0.90 12.35 -3.56
N GLY A 43 -1.71 12.84 -4.51
CA GLY A 43 -1.81 14.26 -4.89
C GLY A 43 -2.50 15.21 -3.90
N GLY A 44 -2.71 14.81 -2.64
CA GLY A 44 -3.20 15.70 -1.58
C GLY A 44 -4.70 15.64 -1.30
N SER A 45 -5.43 14.66 -1.81
CA SER A 45 -6.86 14.44 -1.46
C SER A 45 -7.06 14.27 0.04
N ILE A 46 -6.12 13.60 0.73
CA ILE A 46 -6.16 13.41 2.19
C ILE A 46 -6.07 14.70 2.99
N LYS A 47 -5.48 15.76 2.42
CA LYS A 47 -5.44 17.11 3.02
C LYS A 47 -6.81 17.79 2.93
N LYS A 48 -7.54 17.56 1.84
CA LYS A 48 -8.84 18.16 1.59
C LYS A 48 -9.97 17.51 2.41
N ASN A 49 -9.88 16.23 2.67
CA ASN A 49 -10.90 15.46 3.41
C ASN A 49 -10.61 15.32 4.91
N GLY A 50 -9.55 15.98 5.43
CA GLY A 50 -9.23 16.04 6.85
C GLY A 50 -8.44 14.83 7.40
N ILE A 51 -8.22 13.77 6.63
CA ILE A 51 -7.46 12.58 7.08
C ILE A 51 -6.03 12.99 7.48
N TYR A 52 -5.38 13.84 6.70
CA TYR A 52 -4.02 14.33 6.97
C TYR A 52 -3.93 15.05 8.32
N THR A 53 -4.83 16.00 8.59
CA THR A 53 -4.89 16.72 9.87
C THR A 53 -5.10 15.76 11.04
N LYS A 54 -6.00 14.80 10.87
CA LYS A 54 -6.26 13.78 11.89
C LYS A 54 -5.03 12.92 12.17
N ILE A 55 -4.26 12.54 11.14
CA ILE A 55 -3.01 11.79 11.30
C ILE A 55 -1.99 12.62 12.10
N GLN A 56 -1.81 13.90 11.76
CA GLN A 56 -0.87 14.78 12.47
C GLN A 56 -1.24 14.93 13.95
N GLU A 57 -2.54 15.09 14.27
CA GLU A 57 -3.02 15.16 15.64
C GLU A 57 -2.73 13.87 16.43
N LEU A 58 -3.02 12.71 15.82
CA LEU A 58 -2.84 11.41 16.44
C LEU A 58 -1.36 11.05 16.64
N LEU A 59 -0.50 11.49 15.73
CA LEU A 59 0.92 11.13 15.70
C LEU A 59 1.83 12.27 16.19
N LYS A 60 1.32 13.22 17.00
CA LYS A 60 2.09 14.36 17.54
C LYS A 60 3.33 13.95 18.36
N ASP A 61 3.35 12.73 18.91
CA ASP A 61 4.44 12.17 19.71
C ASP A 61 5.31 11.18 18.87
N PHE A 62 5.23 11.25 17.55
CA PHE A 62 6.01 10.47 16.58
C PHE A 62 6.87 11.38 15.72
N ASP A 63 7.99 10.87 15.25
CA ASP A 63 8.82 11.53 14.26
C ASP A 63 8.25 11.23 12.86
N LEU A 64 7.45 12.17 12.34
CA LEU A 64 6.73 11.99 11.08
C LEU A 64 7.52 12.61 9.92
N PHE A 65 7.90 11.77 8.97
CA PHE A 65 8.50 12.13 7.68
C PHE A 65 7.47 11.94 6.58
N GLU A 66 7.58 12.68 5.47
CA GLU A 66 6.55 12.66 4.43
C GLU A 66 7.13 12.40 3.04
N LEU A 67 6.45 11.56 2.28
CA LEU A 67 6.56 11.43 0.83
C LEU A 67 5.19 11.68 0.21
N SER A 68 5.03 12.82 -0.44
CA SER A 68 3.79 13.21 -1.13
C SER A 68 3.91 13.08 -2.63
N GLY A 69 2.77 13.10 -3.32
CA GLY A 69 2.74 13.18 -4.78
C GLY A 69 2.91 11.84 -5.50
N VAL A 70 2.68 10.71 -4.82
CA VAL A 70 2.63 9.42 -5.51
C VAL A 70 1.55 9.46 -6.59
N GLU A 71 1.96 9.23 -7.83
CA GLU A 71 1.11 9.33 -9.01
C GLU A 71 0.26 8.05 -9.19
N PRO A 72 -0.89 8.15 -9.89
CA PRO A 72 -1.53 6.97 -10.45
C PRO A 72 -0.55 6.19 -11.34
N ASN A 73 -0.52 4.85 -11.23
CA ASN A 73 0.54 4.00 -11.76
C ASN A 73 1.91 4.45 -11.22
N PRO A 74 2.24 4.08 -9.99
CA PRO A 74 3.36 4.66 -9.26
C PRO A 74 4.67 4.40 -9.98
N ARG A 75 5.52 5.42 -10.01
CA ARG A 75 6.79 5.37 -10.72
C ARG A 75 7.93 4.96 -9.80
N VAL A 76 8.92 4.31 -10.36
CA VAL A 76 10.15 3.92 -9.65
C VAL A 76 10.88 5.12 -9.03
N SER A 77 10.75 6.32 -9.61
CA SER A 77 11.30 7.55 -9.04
C SER A 77 10.74 7.87 -7.65
N SER A 78 9.42 7.68 -7.44
CA SER A 78 8.79 7.84 -6.12
C SER A 78 9.27 6.78 -5.13
N VAL A 79 9.47 5.54 -5.59
CA VAL A 79 10.06 4.48 -4.77
C VAL A 79 11.47 4.84 -4.33
N ARG A 80 12.34 5.27 -5.27
CA ARG A 80 13.72 5.71 -4.98
C ARG A 80 13.74 6.82 -3.94
N ALA A 81 12.86 7.82 -4.09
CA ALA A 81 12.77 8.93 -3.14
C ALA A 81 12.36 8.47 -1.73
N GLY A 82 11.35 7.60 -1.64
CA GLY A 82 10.89 7.05 -0.36
C GLY A 82 11.94 6.16 0.31
N ALA A 83 12.59 5.29 -0.44
CA ALA A 83 13.68 4.44 0.06
C ALA A 83 14.85 5.27 0.60
N LYS A 84 15.19 6.37 -0.06
CA LYS A 84 16.22 7.31 0.41
C LYS A 84 15.84 7.89 1.77
N ILE A 85 14.60 8.38 1.93
CA ILE A 85 14.13 8.89 3.22
C ILE A 85 14.21 7.79 4.29
N CYS A 86 13.77 6.57 3.97
CA CYS A 86 13.82 5.45 4.91
C CYS A 86 15.23 5.18 5.43
N LYS A 87 16.24 5.19 4.55
CA LYS A 87 17.64 4.96 4.90
C LYS A 87 18.23 6.11 5.71
N GLU A 88 18.06 7.36 5.25
CA GLU A 88 18.64 8.55 5.87
C GLU A 88 18.05 8.83 7.26
N GLN A 89 16.77 8.58 7.44
CA GLN A 89 16.06 8.88 8.70
C GLN A 89 15.93 7.67 9.63
N ASN A 90 16.38 6.49 9.19
CA ASN A 90 16.20 5.21 9.91
C ASN A 90 14.73 5.00 10.29
N ILE A 91 13.85 4.98 9.29
CA ILE A 91 12.41 4.81 9.46
C ILE A 91 12.10 3.44 10.07
N ASP A 92 11.19 3.42 11.04
CA ASP A 92 10.75 2.19 11.71
C ASP A 92 9.55 1.53 10.99
N VAL A 93 8.67 2.35 10.41
CA VAL A 93 7.42 1.90 9.79
C VAL A 93 6.95 2.86 8.70
N VAL A 94 6.39 2.31 7.62
CA VAL A 94 5.76 3.09 6.54
C VAL A 94 4.25 3.11 6.75
N LEU A 95 3.65 4.31 6.68
CA LEU A 95 2.21 4.53 6.71
C LEU A 95 1.74 4.98 5.32
N ALA A 96 1.09 4.09 4.58
CA ALA A 96 0.50 4.38 3.28
C ALA A 96 -0.93 4.89 3.43
N VAL A 97 -1.24 6.07 2.88
CA VAL A 97 -2.60 6.66 2.95
C VAL A 97 -3.08 7.01 1.56
N GLY A 98 -3.92 6.15 0.99
CA GLY A 98 -4.37 6.31 -0.39
C GLY A 98 -5.10 5.12 -0.96
N GLY A 99 -5.15 5.03 -2.27
CA GLY A 99 -5.58 3.87 -3.03
C GLY A 99 -4.41 2.96 -3.41
N GLY A 100 -4.67 1.96 -4.25
CA GLY A 100 -3.69 0.93 -4.66
C GLY A 100 -2.33 1.48 -5.09
N SER A 101 -2.29 2.56 -5.89
CA SER A 101 -1.01 3.15 -6.34
C SER A 101 -0.10 3.62 -5.19
N VAL A 102 -0.69 4.18 -4.13
CA VAL A 102 0.07 4.59 -2.94
C VAL A 102 0.56 3.38 -2.17
N LEU A 103 -0.27 2.35 -2.06
CA LEU A 103 0.07 1.11 -1.37
C LEU A 103 1.19 0.37 -2.10
N ASP A 104 1.06 0.19 -3.42
CA ASP A 104 2.06 -0.47 -4.27
C ASP A 104 3.42 0.24 -4.18
N CYS A 105 3.43 1.57 -4.30
CA CYS A 105 4.63 2.37 -4.10
C CYS A 105 5.27 2.10 -2.73
N SER A 106 4.44 2.09 -1.68
CA SER A 106 4.89 1.93 -0.29
C SER A 106 5.46 0.55 -0.02
N LYS A 107 4.91 -0.51 -0.64
CA LYS A 107 5.44 -1.88 -0.54
C LYS A 107 6.88 -1.92 -1.02
N ILE A 108 7.15 -1.42 -2.22
CA ILE A 108 8.51 -1.45 -2.78
C ILE A 108 9.44 -0.45 -2.07
N ILE A 109 8.94 0.65 -1.49
CA ILE A 109 9.73 1.50 -0.58
C ILE A 109 10.19 0.71 0.63
N CYS A 110 9.32 -0.11 1.23
CA CYS A 110 9.67 -0.94 2.40
C CYS A 110 10.79 -1.94 2.07
N ASP A 111 10.77 -2.54 0.88
CA ASP A 111 11.78 -3.45 0.39
C ASP A 111 13.11 -2.72 0.12
N ALA A 112 13.04 -1.62 -0.63
CA ALA A 112 14.19 -0.85 -1.07
C ALA A 112 14.92 -0.15 0.10
N ALA A 113 14.27 0.00 1.26
CA ALA A 113 14.90 0.51 2.47
C ALA A 113 16.10 -0.33 2.95
N PHE A 114 16.13 -1.62 2.61
CA PHE A 114 17.21 -2.55 2.98
C PHE A 114 18.06 -3.03 1.80
N TYR A 115 17.84 -2.48 0.61
CA TYR A 115 18.56 -2.87 -0.59
C TYR A 115 19.57 -1.81 -1.01
N ASP A 116 20.82 -2.19 -1.23
CA ASP A 116 21.90 -1.25 -1.59
C ASP A 116 21.94 -0.90 -3.08
N GLY A 117 21.23 -1.67 -3.93
CA GLY A 117 21.11 -1.41 -5.37
C GLY A 117 19.98 -0.44 -5.72
N ASP A 118 19.62 -0.41 -6.99
CA ASP A 118 18.48 0.38 -7.48
C ASP A 118 17.15 -0.31 -7.15
N ALA A 119 16.16 0.47 -6.73
CA ALA A 119 14.82 -0.05 -6.40
C ALA A 119 14.16 -0.80 -7.58
N TRP A 120 14.51 -0.46 -8.82
CA TRP A 120 14.00 -1.15 -10.01
C TRP A 120 14.49 -2.58 -10.12
N ASP A 121 15.68 -2.88 -9.61
CA ASP A 121 16.21 -4.26 -9.57
C ASP A 121 15.29 -5.21 -8.79
N LEU A 122 14.65 -4.71 -7.72
CA LEU A 122 13.71 -5.46 -6.89
C LEU A 122 12.40 -5.76 -7.63
N VAL A 123 11.98 -4.82 -8.50
CA VAL A 123 10.76 -4.99 -9.30
C VAL A 123 10.98 -6.01 -10.41
N ILE A 124 12.19 -6.04 -11.02
CA ILE A 124 12.54 -7.02 -12.04
C ILE A 124 12.78 -8.41 -11.43
N ASP A 125 13.41 -8.44 -10.26
CA ASP A 125 13.80 -9.69 -9.61
C ASP A 125 13.46 -9.66 -8.12
N GLY A 126 12.26 -10.12 -7.80
CA GLY A 126 11.76 -10.18 -6.42
C GLY A 126 12.54 -11.11 -5.49
N SER A 127 13.40 -11.98 -6.01
CA SER A 127 14.27 -12.85 -5.17
C SER A 127 15.32 -12.07 -4.40
N LYS A 128 15.60 -10.84 -4.81
CA LYS A 128 16.50 -9.89 -4.11
C LYS A 128 15.87 -9.28 -2.86
N ILE A 129 14.56 -9.40 -2.68
CA ILE A 129 13.85 -8.89 -1.50
C ILE A 129 14.04 -9.90 -0.36
N THR A 130 14.90 -9.57 0.58
CA THR A 130 15.20 -10.42 1.75
C THR A 130 14.63 -9.86 3.05
N LYS A 131 14.27 -8.56 3.06
CA LYS A 131 13.75 -7.85 4.22
C LYS A 131 12.91 -6.66 3.76
N ALA A 132 11.88 -6.33 4.53
CA ALA A 132 11.03 -5.16 4.31
C ALA A 132 10.73 -4.44 5.61
N LEU A 133 10.53 -3.12 5.57
CA LEU A 133 9.94 -2.36 6.67
C LEU A 133 8.49 -2.81 6.88
N PRO A 134 7.97 -2.74 8.12
CA PRO A 134 6.55 -2.93 8.34
C PRO A 134 5.73 -1.85 7.62
N LEU A 135 4.67 -2.28 6.93
CA LEU A 135 3.72 -1.41 6.25
C LEU A 135 2.39 -1.39 7.00
N VAL A 136 1.87 -0.20 7.27
CA VAL A 136 0.51 0.05 7.74
C VAL A 136 -0.22 0.85 6.67
N SER A 137 -1.47 0.52 6.38
CA SER A 137 -2.25 1.23 5.37
C SER A 137 -3.54 1.83 5.91
N ILE A 138 -3.93 2.97 5.34
CA ILE A 138 -5.27 3.57 5.46
C ILE A 138 -5.82 3.70 4.04
N LEU A 139 -6.82 2.89 3.72
CA LEU A 139 -7.39 2.86 2.38
C LEU A 139 -8.38 4.00 2.17
N THR A 140 -8.25 4.72 1.06
CA THR A 140 -9.17 5.81 0.68
C THR A 140 -9.93 5.53 -0.62
N LEU A 141 -9.59 4.47 -1.34
CA LEU A 141 -10.24 4.02 -2.57
C LEU A 141 -10.15 2.50 -2.65
N ALA A 142 -11.30 1.83 -2.60
CA ALA A 142 -11.40 0.39 -2.78
C ALA A 142 -11.46 0.04 -4.27
N ALA A 143 -10.53 -0.78 -4.75
CA ALA A 143 -10.47 -1.31 -6.10
C ALA A 143 -9.55 -2.55 -6.17
N THR A 144 -8.24 -2.35 -6.04
CA THR A 144 -7.18 -3.31 -6.35
C THR A 144 -6.98 -4.43 -5.33
N GLY A 145 -7.45 -4.28 -4.09
CA GLY A 145 -7.15 -5.21 -3.00
C GLY A 145 -5.73 -5.11 -2.42
N SER A 146 -4.92 -4.13 -2.84
CA SER A 146 -3.53 -3.97 -2.40
C SER A 146 -3.36 -3.82 -0.89
N GLU A 147 -4.40 -3.41 -0.17
CA GLU A 147 -4.41 -3.35 1.29
C GLU A 147 -4.43 -4.73 1.95
N PHE A 148 -4.65 -5.80 1.18
CA PHE A 148 -4.84 -7.14 1.70
C PHE A 148 -4.00 -8.21 1.00
N ASP A 149 -3.25 -7.84 -0.04
CA ASP A 149 -2.38 -8.70 -0.81
C ASP A 149 -0.89 -8.32 -0.69
N CYS A 150 -0.02 -9.12 -1.31
CA CYS A 150 1.42 -8.89 -1.38
C CYS A 150 1.89 -8.44 -2.77
N ALA A 151 0.97 -8.11 -3.67
CA ALA A 151 1.29 -7.63 -5.00
C ALA A 151 1.62 -6.14 -5.00
N ALA A 152 2.49 -5.71 -5.90
CA ALA A 152 2.74 -4.31 -6.21
C ALA A 152 3.03 -4.15 -7.70
N VAL A 153 2.55 -3.08 -8.30
CA VAL A 153 2.79 -2.78 -9.72
C VAL A 153 3.47 -1.42 -9.84
N ILE A 154 4.68 -1.42 -10.38
CA ILE A 154 5.51 -0.20 -10.53
C ILE A 154 5.82 0.06 -12.00
N SER A 155 5.77 1.33 -12.38
CA SER A 155 6.13 1.80 -13.72
C SER A 155 7.52 2.40 -13.75
N ASN A 156 8.28 2.07 -14.79
CA ASN A 156 9.54 2.73 -15.11
C ASN A 156 9.39 3.48 -16.45
N PRO A 157 9.26 4.82 -16.43
CA PRO A 157 9.13 5.60 -17.66
C PRO A 157 10.39 5.57 -18.55
N ASP A 158 11.57 5.36 -17.95
CA ASP A 158 12.84 5.36 -18.70
C ASP A 158 12.95 4.15 -19.63
N THR A 159 12.37 3.01 -19.23
CA THR A 159 12.33 1.77 -20.02
C THR A 159 10.96 1.52 -20.64
N ASN A 160 9.97 2.38 -20.34
CA ASN A 160 8.56 2.22 -20.74
C ASN A 160 7.96 0.88 -20.32
N GLU A 161 8.31 0.43 -19.11
CA GLU A 161 7.84 -0.82 -18.53
C GLU A 161 6.88 -0.58 -17.36
N LYS A 162 5.93 -1.49 -17.19
CA LYS A 162 5.06 -1.58 -16.01
C LYS A 162 5.02 -3.04 -15.58
N ILE A 163 5.62 -3.32 -14.43
CA ILE A 163 5.85 -4.69 -13.95
C ILE A 163 5.16 -4.89 -12.61
N GLY A 164 4.47 -6.04 -12.52
CA GLY A 164 3.89 -6.54 -11.27
C GLY A 164 4.86 -7.50 -10.57
N ILE A 165 4.94 -7.37 -9.26
CA ILE A 165 5.74 -8.22 -8.39
C ILE A 165 4.88 -8.77 -7.27
N LEU A 166 5.14 -10.01 -6.88
CA LEU A 166 4.55 -10.69 -5.73
C LEU A 166 5.67 -11.07 -4.74
N ASN A 167 5.57 -10.59 -3.51
CA ASN A 167 6.49 -11.00 -2.46
C ASN A 167 5.77 -11.06 -1.10
N PRO A 168 5.81 -12.20 -0.36
CA PRO A 168 5.12 -12.33 0.92
C PRO A 168 5.51 -11.30 1.99
N LEU A 169 6.68 -10.67 1.90
CA LEU A 169 7.08 -9.59 2.81
C LEU A 169 6.26 -8.32 2.61
N ASN A 170 5.61 -8.15 1.45
CA ASN A 170 4.84 -6.98 1.06
C ASN A 170 3.41 -6.95 1.61
N PHE A 171 2.95 -8.01 2.27
CA PHE A 171 1.69 -7.92 2.99
C PHE A 171 1.71 -6.79 4.01
N PRO A 172 0.75 -5.83 3.98
CA PRO A 172 0.60 -4.86 5.05
C PRO A 172 0.43 -5.57 6.40
N LYS A 173 1.06 -5.08 7.45
CA LYS A 173 0.90 -5.64 8.79
C LYS A 173 -0.48 -5.32 9.36
N VAL A 174 -0.95 -4.11 9.08
CA VAL A 174 -2.29 -3.65 9.48
C VAL A 174 -2.87 -2.78 8.38
N SER A 175 -4.14 -3.00 8.04
CA SER A 175 -4.90 -2.17 7.12
C SER A 175 -6.13 -1.60 7.81
N ILE A 176 -6.24 -0.26 7.82
CA ILE A 176 -7.37 0.48 8.39
C ILE A 176 -8.34 0.79 7.27
N LEU A 177 -9.54 0.23 7.35
CA LEU A 177 -10.60 0.34 6.36
C LEU A 177 -11.79 1.07 6.97
N ASP A 178 -11.83 2.39 6.81
CA ASP A 178 -12.99 3.21 7.19
C ASP A 178 -13.80 3.56 5.93
N PRO A 179 -14.99 2.99 5.75
CA PRO A 179 -15.82 3.25 4.57
C PRO A 179 -16.14 4.73 4.35
N SER A 180 -16.15 5.55 5.41
CA SER A 180 -16.43 6.98 5.29
C SER A 180 -15.38 7.73 4.46
N TYR A 181 -14.14 7.22 4.37
CA TYR A 181 -13.08 7.82 3.57
C TYR A 181 -13.29 7.64 2.05
N THR A 182 -14.11 6.68 1.65
CA THR A 182 -14.45 6.46 0.24
C THR A 182 -15.59 7.33 -0.27
N LEU A 183 -16.36 7.99 0.62
CA LEU A 183 -17.52 8.81 0.25
C LEU A 183 -17.17 10.04 -0.60
N THR A 184 -15.92 10.50 -0.54
CA THR A 184 -15.44 11.65 -1.32
C THR A 184 -14.90 11.28 -2.70
N VAL A 185 -14.87 9.99 -3.02
CA VAL A 185 -14.42 9.49 -4.33
C VAL A 185 -15.41 9.94 -5.41
N ASN A 186 -14.90 10.54 -6.48
CA ASN A 186 -15.76 11.00 -7.56
C ASN A 186 -16.37 9.84 -8.36
N LYS A 187 -17.50 10.09 -9.03
CA LYS A 187 -18.26 9.07 -9.77
C LYS A 187 -17.42 8.28 -10.80
N LYS A 188 -16.48 8.96 -11.47
CA LYS A 188 -15.60 8.30 -12.47
C LYS A 188 -14.70 7.27 -11.82
N HIS A 189 -14.04 7.62 -10.72
CA HIS A 189 -13.17 6.68 -9.98
C HIS A 189 -13.98 5.59 -9.27
N THR A 190 -15.17 5.89 -8.78
CA THR A 190 -16.07 4.87 -8.22
C THR A 190 -16.46 3.85 -9.29
N ALA A 191 -16.88 4.30 -10.47
CA ALA A 191 -17.23 3.40 -11.57
C ALA A 191 -16.02 2.57 -12.05
N ALA A 192 -14.83 3.18 -12.14
CA ALA A 192 -13.61 2.48 -12.50
C ALA A 192 -13.25 1.41 -11.44
N GLY A 193 -13.35 1.75 -10.15
CA GLY A 193 -13.10 0.79 -9.07
C GLY A 193 -14.09 -0.38 -9.07
N CYS A 194 -15.38 -0.12 -9.33
CA CYS A 194 -16.37 -1.19 -9.48
C CYS A 194 -16.03 -2.12 -10.66
N ALA A 195 -15.64 -1.55 -11.81
CA ALA A 195 -15.25 -2.33 -12.98
C ALA A 195 -13.99 -3.16 -12.70
N ASP A 196 -13.02 -2.61 -11.99
CA ASP A 196 -11.78 -3.26 -11.58
C ASP A 196 -12.06 -4.47 -10.65
N ILE A 197 -12.89 -4.28 -9.63
CA ILE A 197 -13.34 -5.36 -8.73
C ILE A 197 -14.03 -6.48 -9.52
N MET A 198 -14.93 -6.12 -10.44
CA MET A 198 -15.61 -7.11 -11.28
C MET A 198 -14.62 -7.86 -12.18
N SER A 199 -13.63 -7.16 -12.74
CA SER A 199 -12.58 -7.77 -13.58
C SER A 199 -11.79 -8.82 -12.80
N HIS A 200 -11.36 -8.49 -11.58
CA HIS A 200 -10.65 -9.44 -10.72
C HIS A 200 -11.49 -10.68 -10.38
N ILE A 201 -12.79 -10.48 -10.09
CA ILE A 201 -13.69 -11.60 -9.81
C ILE A 201 -13.88 -12.48 -11.06
N PHE A 202 -14.09 -11.87 -12.23
CA PHE A 202 -14.26 -12.62 -13.49
C PHE A 202 -12.99 -13.37 -13.87
N GLU A 203 -11.81 -12.77 -13.68
CA GLU A 203 -10.54 -13.43 -13.93
C GLU A 203 -10.43 -14.73 -13.13
N GLN A 204 -10.70 -14.68 -11.82
CA GLN A 204 -10.68 -15.88 -10.97
C GLN A 204 -11.76 -16.90 -11.33
N TYR A 205 -12.94 -16.44 -11.74
CA TYR A 205 -14.05 -17.31 -12.10
C TYR A 205 -13.87 -18.01 -13.45
N MET A 206 -13.19 -17.35 -14.42
CA MET A 206 -13.03 -17.83 -15.79
C MET A 206 -11.75 -18.64 -16.02
N VAL A 207 -10.84 -18.68 -15.06
CA VAL A 207 -9.64 -19.53 -15.16
C VAL A 207 -10.03 -20.98 -14.90
N ASP A 208 -9.80 -21.83 -15.91
CA ASP A 208 -9.86 -23.29 -15.72
C ASP A 208 -8.70 -23.73 -14.81
N GLY A 209 -9.06 -24.33 -13.67
CA GLY A 209 -8.10 -24.83 -12.67
C GLY A 209 -7.37 -26.09 -13.14
#